data_437f5c98fdb37dfd2230a44d6c144372
#
_entry.id   437f5c98fdb37dfd2230a44d6c144372
#
_cell.length_a   1.000
_cell.length_b   1.000
_cell.length_c   1.000
_cell.angle_alpha   90.00
_cell.angle_beta   90.00
_cell.angle_gamma   90.00
#
_symmetry.space_group_name_H-M   'P 1'
#
loop_
_entity.id
_entity.type
_entity.pdbx_description
1 polymer ?
#
loop_
_entity_poly.entity_id
_entity_poly.type
_entity_poly.pdbx_seq_one_letter_code
_entity_poly.pdbx_strand_id
1 'polypeptide(L)'
;AYVEKSCILKRAVNDIVLSKSFDNGMICASEQAAIVDAAIYDEVKAEFEAHQCVIISKKADIAKLEKVVLNEARTAVNGAIVGHSAIEIAEKAGLKVPAGTKLLLAEIPDATMEHPLALEKLSPVLALIKSDGVEDGFKKAEGMLNLGGIGHTAVIHTENEELQLQYGIRMKACRVLVNSPSAEGGIGNIYNNMIPSLTLGCGSYGHNSISHNVSSFDLLNVKTLSKRRNNIQWFRVPTKIFFEKDSITYLRHIEADRVMLVCDPGMVQFGYADLVKRNWNLTAIDQQ
;
A
#
# COMPACT_ATOMS: atom_id res chain seq x y z
N ALA A 1 6.17 6.76 6.18
CA ALA A 1 6.88 6.26 5.00
C ALA A 1 8.13 5.48 5.40
N TYR A 2 8.47 4.42 4.67
CA TYR A 2 9.78 3.79 4.72
C TYR A 2 10.61 4.23 3.49
N VAL A 3 11.78 4.75 3.73
CA VAL A 3 12.72 5.25 2.71
C VAL A 3 13.92 4.29 2.65
N GLU A 4 13.88 3.39 1.67
CA GLU A 4 14.90 2.35 1.47
C GLU A 4 16.05 2.92 0.61
N LYS A 5 17.25 2.44 0.81
CA LYS A 5 18.48 2.97 0.21
C LYS A 5 18.52 3.04 -1.33
N SER A 6 17.73 2.23 -2.03
CA SER A 6 17.66 2.27 -3.50
C SER A 6 16.72 3.34 -4.04
N CYS A 7 16.04 4.10 -3.17
CA CYS A 7 15.09 5.13 -3.59
C CYS A 7 15.77 6.26 -4.38
N ILE A 8 15.01 6.99 -5.18
CA ILE A 8 15.44 8.28 -5.70
C ILE A 8 15.30 9.31 -4.58
N LEU A 9 16.36 9.51 -3.81
CA LEU A 9 16.38 10.24 -2.54
C LEU A 9 15.68 11.61 -2.61
N LYS A 10 16.03 12.46 -3.57
CA LYS A 10 15.42 13.78 -3.71
C LYS A 10 13.92 13.73 -3.95
N ARG A 11 13.46 12.74 -4.74
CA ARG A 11 12.03 12.52 -4.97
C ARG A 11 11.34 12.09 -3.69
N ALA A 12 11.91 11.11 -2.98
CA ALA A 12 11.33 10.59 -1.74
C ALA A 12 11.17 11.68 -0.67
N VAL A 13 12.20 12.52 -0.47
CA VAL A 13 12.14 13.63 0.48
C VAL A 13 11.14 14.69 0.02
N ASN A 14 11.15 15.08 -1.26
CA ASN A 14 10.18 16.04 -1.80
C ASN A 14 8.74 15.55 -1.62
N ASP A 15 8.46 14.29 -1.90
CA ASP A 15 7.14 13.68 -1.76
C ASP A 15 6.67 13.71 -0.30
N ILE A 16 7.54 13.37 0.65
CA ILE A 16 7.23 13.41 2.08
C ILE A 16 6.98 14.87 2.54
N VAL A 17 7.80 15.81 2.11
CA VAL A 17 7.64 17.23 2.46
C VAL A 17 6.33 17.77 1.89
N LEU A 18 6.05 17.51 0.61
CA LEU A 18 4.81 17.90 -0.04
C LEU A 18 3.60 17.39 0.72
N SER A 19 3.54 16.07 0.92
CA SER A 19 2.46 15.39 1.61
C SER A 19 2.25 15.89 3.04
N LYS A 20 3.33 16.03 3.83
CA LYS A 20 3.22 16.40 5.24
C LYS A 20 2.98 17.89 5.47
N SER A 21 3.36 18.75 4.53
CA SER A 21 3.06 20.19 4.58
C SER A 21 1.70 20.54 3.98
N PHE A 22 1.12 19.67 3.14
CA PHE A 22 -0.19 19.89 2.56
C PHE A 22 -1.25 20.05 3.65
N ASP A 23 -2.01 21.14 3.57
CA ASP A 23 -3.03 21.50 4.55
C ASP A 23 -2.52 21.46 6.00
N ASN A 24 -1.28 21.92 6.24
CA ASN A 24 -0.59 21.84 7.53
C ASN A 24 -0.63 20.44 8.16
N GLY A 25 -0.55 19.39 7.35
CA GLY A 25 -0.48 17.99 7.80
C GLY A 25 -1.78 17.45 8.39
N MET A 26 -2.93 18.07 8.10
CA MET A 26 -4.25 17.62 8.60
C MET A 26 -4.79 16.41 7.84
N ILE A 27 -4.32 16.13 6.62
CA ILE A 27 -4.77 14.96 5.88
C ILE A 27 -4.37 13.68 6.63
N CYS A 28 -5.33 12.84 6.96
CA CYS A 28 -5.12 11.61 7.73
C CYS A 28 -4.16 10.61 7.06
N ALA A 29 -4.04 10.64 5.73
CA ALA A 29 -3.09 9.84 4.98
C ALA A 29 -1.67 10.41 4.99
N SER A 30 -1.42 11.63 5.51
CA SER A 30 -0.08 12.20 5.55
C SER A 30 0.86 11.40 6.45
N GLU A 31 2.14 11.40 6.14
CA GLU A 31 3.15 10.65 6.87
C GLU A 31 3.21 11.08 8.35
N GLN A 32 3.23 10.12 9.26
CA GLN A 32 3.48 10.38 10.69
C GLN A 32 4.95 10.13 11.06
N ALA A 33 5.67 9.34 10.25
CA ALA A 33 7.10 9.13 10.39
C ALA A 33 7.75 8.93 9.01
N ALA A 34 9.01 9.37 8.89
CA ALA A 34 9.98 8.93 7.90
C ALA A 34 10.93 7.95 8.57
N ILE A 35 10.83 6.67 8.22
CA ILE A 35 11.74 5.60 8.63
C ILE A 35 12.77 5.49 7.51
N VAL A 36 14.03 5.71 7.80
CA VAL A 36 15.07 5.88 6.80
C VAL A 36 16.17 4.84 7.00
N ASP A 37 16.55 4.16 5.92
CA ASP A 37 17.68 3.22 5.92
C ASP A 37 18.97 3.93 6.38
N ALA A 38 19.70 3.28 7.28
CA ALA A 38 20.93 3.81 7.87
C ALA A 38 21.97 4.22 6.82
N ALA A 39 21.99 3.53 5.68
CA ALA A 39 22.95 3.79 4.61
C ALA A 39 22.81 5.17 3.96
N ILE A 40 21.60 5.75 4.00
CA ILE A 40 21.28 7.04 3.37
C ILE A 40 20.76 8.09 4.38
N TYR A 41 20.80 7.76 5.67
CA TYR A 41 20.15 8.55 6.72
C TYR A 41 20.62 10.01 6.78
N ASP A 42 21.93 10.21 6.74
CA ASP A 42 22.50 11.56 6.83
C ASP A 42 22.25 12.40 5.55
N GLU A 43 22.24 11.71 4.39
CA GLU A 43 21.90 12.38 3.12
C GLU A 43 20.43 12.80 3.09
N VAL A 44 19.53 11.95 3.59
CA VAL A 44 18.10 12.26 3.71
C VAL A 44 17.86 13.43 4.68
N LYS A 45 18.60 13.48 5.79
CA LYS A 45 18.54 14.63 6.72
C LYS A 45 18.94 15.92 6.03
N ALA A 46 20.05 15.91 5.32
CA ALA A 46 20.54 17.09 4.58
C ALA A 46 19.52 17.55 3.52
N GLU A 47 18.87 16.61 2.84
CA GLU A 47 17.84 16.94 1.85
C GLU A 47 16.58 17.50 2.51
N PHE A 48 16.14 16.99 3.68
CA PHE A 48 15.05 17.63 4.44
C PHE A 48 15.40 19.07 4.84
N GLU A 49 16.61 19.33 5.32
CA GLU A 49 17.06 20.68 5.67
C GLU A 49 17.05 21.61 4.43
N ALA A 50 17.49 21.12 3.26
CA ALA A 50 17.41 21.84 2.00
C ALA A 50 15.98 22.20 1.59
N HIS A 51 14.98 21.40 2.03
CA HIS A 51 13.56 21.66 1.83
C HIS A 51 12.92 22.50 2.95
N GLN A 52 13.70 23.25 3.71
CA GLN A 52 13.22 24.12 4.81
C GLN A 52 12.57 23.35 5.97
N CYS A 53 13.02 22.13 6.22
CA CYS A 53 12.63 21.36 7.39
C CYS A 53 13.64 21.55 8.51
N VAL A 54 13.19 21.51 9.76
CA VAL A 54 14.06 21.65 10.94
C VAL A 54 14.12 20.32 11.68
N ILE A 55 15.33 19.79 11.86
CA ILE A 55 15.56 18.54 12.57
C ILE A 55 15.80 18.82 14.05
N ILE A 56 15.01 18.19 14.91
CA ILE A 56 15.06 18.32 16.36
C ILE A 56 15.62 17.03 16.95
N SER A 57 16.91 17.05 17.34
CA SER A 57 17.63 15.87 17.83
C SER A 57 17.87 15.90 19.34
N LYS A 58 17.79 17.10 19.96
CA LYS A 58 18.05 17.25 21.40
C LYS A 58 16.87 16.76 22.23
N LYS A 59 17.08 15.82 23.13
CA LYS A 59 16.03 15.25 24.00
C LYS A 59 15.19 16.31 24.71
N ALA A 60 15.83 17.40 25.17
CA ALA A 60 15.12 18.48 25.84
C ALA A 60 14.15 19.23 24.91
N ASP A 61 14.51 19.40 23.64
CA ASP A 61 13.67 20.09 22.66
C ASP A 61 12.57 19.15 22.11
N ILE A 62 12.86 17.85 21.98
CA ILE A 62 11.85 16.81 21.69
C ILE A 62 10.79 16.81 22.81
N ALA A 63 11.21 16.84 24.08
CA ALA A 63 10.27 16.86 25.22
C ALA A 63 9.40 18.15 25.26
N LYS A 64 9.94 19.30 24.83
CA LYS A 64 9.14 20.52 24.68
C LYS A 64 8.10 20.38 23.56
N LEU A 65 8.52 19.81 22.42
CA LEU A 65 7.63 19.57 21.28
C LEU A 65 6.51 18.60 21.64
N GLU A 66 6.81 17.50 22.35
CA GLU A 66 5.82 16.53 22.85
C GLU A 66 4.72 17.18 23.68
N LYS A 67 5.09 18.07 24.62
CA LYS A 67 4.14 18.78 25.50
C LYS A 67 3.15 19.65 24.72
N VAL A 68 3.52 20.14 23.56
CA VAL A 68 2.68 21.00 22.74
C VAL A 68 1.85 20.16 21.77
N VAL A 69 2.44 19.13 21.18
CA VAL A 69 1.84 18.34 20.10
C VAL A 69 0.86 17.31 20.63
N LEU A 70 1.10 16.77 21.83
CA LEU A 70 0.29 15.70 22.41
C LEU A 70 -0.59 16.23 23.54
N ASN A 71 -1.66 15.49 23.83
CA ASN A 71 -2.49 15.71 25.00
C ASN A 71 -1.70 15.42 26.30
N GLU A 72 -2.25 15.82 27.46
CA GLU A 72 -1.61 15.64 28.77
C GLU A 72 -1.28 14.16 29.08
N ALA A 73 -2.13 13.24 28.63
CA ALA A 73 -1.91 11.80 28.79
C ALA A 73 -0.86 11.23 27.83
N ARG A 74 -0.38 11.99 26.83
CA ARG A 74 0.57 11.58 25.79
C ARG A 74 0.07 10.40 24.95
N THR A 75 -1.24 10.28 24.78
CA THR A 75 -1.90 9.17 24.07
C THR A 75 -2.54 9.57 22.74
N ALA A 76 -2.68 10.87 22.51
CA ALA A 76 -3.30 11.40 21.31
C ALA A 76 -2.79 12.82 21.00
N VAL A 77 -3.11 13.32 19.81
CA VAL A 77 -2.82 14.70 19.42
C VAL A 77 -3.52 15.71 20.34
N ASN A 78 -2.84 16.82 20.62
CA ASN A 78 -3.46 18.00 21.23
C ASN A 78 -4.30 18.75 20.21
N GLY A 79 -5.62 18.79 20.37
CA GLY A 79 -6.52 19.49 19.43
C GLY A 79 -6.18 20.97 19.21
N ALA A 80 -5.48 21.61 20.15
CA ALA A 80 -5.13 23.03 20.07
C ALA A 80 -4.02 23.35 19.04
N ILE A 81 -3.37 22.32 18.44
CA ILE A 81 -2.32 22.52 17.42
C ILE A 81 -2.70 21.99 16.05
N VAL A 82 -3.83 21.35 15.92
CA VAL A 82 -4.30 20.80 14.65
C VAL A 82 -4.46 21.93 13.63
N GLY A 83 -3.86 21.78 12.45
CA GLY A 83 -3.90 22.79 11.38
C GLY A 83 -2.98 24.00 11.58
N HIS A 84 -2.25 24.09 12.69
CA HIS A 84 -1.24 25.15 12.89
C HIS A 84 0.01 24.91 12.05
N SER A 85 0.67 25.97 11.65
CA SER A 85 1.95 25.91 10.93
C SER A 85 3.09 25.37 11.81
N ALA A 86 4.16 24.90 11.16
CA ALA A 86 5.35 24.44 11.86
C ALA A 86 5.97 25.55 12.73
N ILE A 87 5.92 26.80 12.28
CA ILE A 87 6.44 27.96 13.00
C ILE A 87 5.64 28.20 14.27
N GLU A 88 4.31 28.24 14.20
CA GLU A 88 3.44 28.45 15.37
C GLU A 88 3.61 27.33 16.41
N ILE A 89 3.76 26.08 15.95
CA ILE A 89 4.01 24.94 16.85
C ILE A 89 5.39 25.08 17.51
N ALA A 90 6.42 25.46 16.76
CA ALA A 90 7.74 25.70 17.32
C ALA A 90 7.73 26.85 18.36
N GLU A 91 7.04 27.95 18.09
CA GLU A 91 6.89 29.06 19.02
C GLU A 91 6.20 28.62 20.32
N LYS A 92 5.09 27.88 20.23
CA LYS A 92 4.39 27.31 21.40
C LYS A 92 5.30 26.38 22.22
N ALA A 93 6.20 25.64 21.54
CA ALA A 93 7.19 24.78 22.18
C ALA A 93 8.42 25.53 22.72
N GLY A 94 8.51 26.84 22.51
CA GLY A 94 9.69 27.64 22.89
C GLY A 94 10.93 27.29 22.08
N LEU A 95 10.75 26.83 20.84
CA LEU A 95 11.82 26.51 19.89
C LEU A 95 11.96 27.63 18.87
N LYS A 96 13.20 27.99 18.57
CA LYS A 96 13.50 28.97 17.53
C LYS A 96 13.78 28.26 16.21
N VAL A 97 13.01 28.57 15.18
CA VAL A 97 13.14 28.00 13.84
C VAL A 97 13.25 29.13 12.80
N PRO A 98 13.88 28.90 11.63
CA PRO A 98 13.93 29.88 10.56
C PRO A 98 12.54 30.23 10.03
N ALA A 99 12.41 31.46 9.51
CA ALA A 99 11.23 31.84 8.75
C ALA A 99 11.08 30.96 7.49
N GLY A 100 9.87 30.52 7.23
CA GLY A 100 9.60 29.60 6.10
C GLY A 100 9.79 28.11 6.43
N THR A 101 10.02 27.75 7.68
CA THR A 101 10.07 26.35 8.13
C THR A 101 8.77 25.64 7.76
N LYS A 102 8.87 24.55 6.97
CA LYS A 102 7.74 23.77 6.50
C LYS A 102 7.38 22.63 7.45
N LEU A 103 8.38 21.91 7.95
CA LEU A 103 8.19 20.76 8.84
C LEU A 103 9.14 20.79 10.04
N LEU A 104 8.68 20.24 11.16
CA LEU A 104 9.50 19.92 12.33
C LEU A 104 9.71 18.40 12.37
N LEU A 105 10.95 17.94 12.24
CA LEU A 105 11.29 16.52 12.29
C LEU A 105 11.90 16.18 13.65
N ALA A 106 11.22 15.35 14.43
CA ALA A 106 11.73 14.86 15.71
C ALA A 106 12.48 13.55 15.53
N GLU A 107 13.78 13.52 15.81
CA GLU A 107 14.54 12.27 15.81
C GLU A 107 14.16 11.42 17.01
N ILE A 108 13.56 10.27 16.75
CA ILE A 108 13.20 9.28 17.77
C ILE A 108 13.76 7.90 17.39
N PRO A 109 14.05 7.02 18.36
CA PRO A 109 14.70 5.74 18.05
C PRO A 109 13.78 4.72 17.38
N ASP A 110 12.50 4.72 17.75
CA ASP A 110 11.55 3.72 17.26
C ASP A 110 10.09 4.20 17.28
N ALA A 111 9.19 3.34 16.79
CA ALA A 111 7.75 3.57 16.72
C ALA A 111 7.03 2.84 17.86
N THR A 112 7.19 3.32 19.09
CA THR A 112 6.57 2.77 20.30
C THR A 112 5.88 3.87 21.12
N MET A 113 5.08 3.47 22.09
CA MET A 113 4.45 4.40 23.05
C MET A 113 5.45 5.10 23.97
N GLU A 114 6.69 4.63 24.07
CA GLU A 114 7.77 5.32 24.78
C GLU A 114 8.19 6.60 24.03
N HIS A 115 7.96 6.60 22.70
CA HIS A 115 8.26 7.72 21.81
C HIS A 115 6.97 8.24 21.14
N PRO A 116 6.06 8.88 21.88
CA PRO A 116 4.70 9.15 21.42
C PRO A 116 4.61 10.20 20.29
N LEU A 117 5.70 10.85 19.89
CA LEU A 117 5.76 11.60 18.63
C LEU A 117 5.65 10.69 17.39
N ALA A 118 5.64 9.36 17.55
CA ALA A 118 5.24 8.42 16.51
C ALA A 118 3.71 8.41 16.27
N LEU A 119 2.89 8.83 17.22
CA LEU A 119 1.42 8.90 17.08
C LEU A 119 0.98 9.88 15.98
N GLU A 120 -0.28 9.82 15.61
CA GLU A 120 -0.90 10.79 14.72
C GLU A 120 -0.84 12.20 15.32
N LYS A 121 -0.48 13.19 14.50
CA LYS A 121 -0.24 14.57 14.95
C LYS A 121 -1.08 15.63 14.26
N LEU A 122 -1.72 15.31 13.13
CA LEU A 122 -2.55 16.21 12.33
C LEU A 122 -1.94 17.64 12.21
N SER A 123 -0.64 17.69 11.97
CA SER A 123 0.17 18.91 12.01
C SER A 123 1.47 18.68 11.23
N PRO A 124 2.21 19.74 10.84
CA PRO A 124 3.48 19.61 10.13
C PRO A 124 4.64 19.17 11.03
N VAL A 125 4.39 18.16 11.87
CA VAL A 125 5.37 17.50 12.72
C VAL A 125 5.52 16.06 12.28
N LEU A 126 6.76 15.62 12.03
CA LEU A 126 7.11 14.31 11.52
C LEU A 126 8.11 13.63 12.47
N ALA A 127 7.92 12.36 12.77
CA ALA A 127 8.96 11.56 13.42
C ALA A 127 10.01 11.16 12.38
N LEU A 128 11.29 11.25 12.74
CA LEU A 128 12.40 10.78 11.93
C LEU A 128 13.07 9.60 12.63
N ILE A 129 13.06 8.43 12.00
CA ILE A 129 13.50 7.17 12.61
C ILE A 129 14.55 6.54 11.70
N LYS A 130 15.69 6.16 12.27
CA LYS A 130 16.72 5.40 11.56
C LYS A 130 16.40 3.91 11.59
N SER A 131 16.62 3.19 10.49
CA SER A 131 16.46 1.73 10.42
C SER A 131 17.77 1.04 10.00
N ASP A 132 18.04 -0.08 10.63
CA ASP A 132 19.21 -0.92 10.33
C ASP A 132 18.86 -1.96 9.25
N GLY A 133 18.61 -1.45 8.02
CA GLY A 133 18.24 -2.25 6.86
C GLY A 133 16.74 -2.58 6.77
N VAL A 134 16.41 -3.40 5.78
CA VAL A 134 15.02 -3.61 5.32
C VAL A 134 14.14 -4.23 6.40
N GLU A 135 14.60 -5.27 7.08
CA GLU A 135 13.78 -5.98 8.06
C GLU A 135 13.45 -5.11 9.28
N ASP A 136 14.41 -4.32 9.75
CA ASP A 136 14.17 -3.34 10.82
C ASP A 136 13.24 -2.22 10.35
N GLY A 137 13.43 -1.73 9.12
CA GLY A 137 12.54 -0.74 8.51
C GLY A 137 11.09 -1.21 8.41
N PHE A 138 10.87 -2.45 7.99
CA PHE A 138 9.55 -3.06 7.92
C PHE A 138 8.93 -3.22 9.32
N LYS A 139 9.68 -3.69 10.32
CA LYS A 139 9.20 -3.78 11.72
C LYS A 139 8.79 -2.43 12.28
N LYS A 140 9.58 -1.39 12.04
CA LYS A 140 9.25 -0.03 12.46
C LYS A 140 8.01 0.51 11.75
N ALA A 141 7.84 0.21 10.46
CA ALA A 141 6.62 0.55 9.71
C ALA A 141 5.38 -0.18 10.25
N GLU A 142 5.49 -1.47 10.59
CA GLU A 142 4.44 -2.20 11.29
C GLU A 142 4.13 -1.60 12.67
N GLY A 143 5.16 -1.20 13.42
CA GLY A 143 5.01 -0.47 14.68
C GLY A 143 4.18 0.79 14.53
N MET A 144 4.45 1.60 13.49
CA MET A 144 3.66 2.80 13.17
C MET A 144 2.19 2.48 12.91
N LEU A 145 1.90 1.44 12.12
CA LEU A 145 0.52 1.01 11.86
C LEU A 145 -0.19 0.56 13.13
N ASN A 146 0.49 -0.19 13.98
CA ASN A 146 -0.08 -0.70 15.23
C ASN A 146 -0.35 0.41 16.27
N LEU A 147 0.38 1.53 16.22
CA LEU A 147 0.17 2.66 17.13
C LEU A 147 -1.12 3.45 16.87
N GLY A 148 -1.64 3.45 15.64
CA GLY A 148 -2.88 4.19 15.37
C GLY A 148 -3.29 4.24 13.90
N GLY A 149 -2.54 3.62 13.00
CA GLY A 149 -2.79 3.68 11.56
C GLY A 149 -3.24 2.37 10.92
N ILE A 150 -3.59 1.36 11.71
CA ILE A 150 -3.91 0.04 11.18
C ILE A 150 -5.09 0.10 10.19
N GLY A 151 -4.89 -0.50 9.03
CA GLY A 151 -5.87 -0.47 7.94
C GLY A 151 -5.82 0.78 7.06
N HIS A 152 -5.12 1.86 7.46
CA HIS A 152 -5.19 3.12 6.74
C HIS A 152 -4.27 3.17 5.50
N THR A 153 -3.09 3.70 5.60
CA THR A 153 -2.18 3.95 4.47
C THR A 153 -0.72 3.72 4.88
N ALA A 154 0.03 3.04 4.05
CA ALA A 154 1.47 2.84 4.21
C ALA A 154 2.20 3.23 2.92
N VAL A 155 3.40 3.79 3.03
CA VAL A 155 4.21 4.24 1.89
C VAL A 155 5.60 3.65 1.97
N ILE A 156 6.11 3.23 0.82
CA ILE A 156 7.50 2.85 0.63
C ILE A 156 8.12 3.64 -0.52
N HIS A 157 9.32 4.16 -0.31
CA HIS A 157 10.16 4.74 -1.35
C HIS A 157 11.34 3.81 -1.63
N THR A 158 11.34 3.12 -2.76
CA THR A 158 12.37 2.18 -3.20
C THR A 158 12.23 1.91 -4.70
N GLU A 159 13.34 1.66 -5.37
CA GLU A 159 13.34 1.21 -6.78
C GLU A 159 13.40 -0.33 -6.88
N ASN A 160 13.42 -1.04 -5.76
CA ASN A 160 13.42 -2.50 -5.72
C ASN A 160 11.98 -3.04 -5.73
N GLU A 161 11.54 -3.58 -6.88
CA GLU A 161 10.18 -4.11 -7.08
C GLU A 161 9.84 -5.29 -6.14
N GLU A 162 10.81 -6.10 -5.78
CA GLU A 162 10.59 -7.21 -4.84
C GLU A 162 10.26 -6.67 -3.44
N LEU A 163 10.96 -5.63 -2.99
CA LEU A 163 10.67 -4.98 -1.71
C LEU A 163 9.33 -4.25 -1.73
N GLN A 164 8.93 -3.66 -2.86
CA GLN A 164 7.60 -3.06 -3.03
C GLN A 164 6.50 -4.11 -2.78
N LEU A 165 6.64 -5.29 -3.39
CA LEU A 165 5.70 -6.39 -3.22
C LEU A 165 5.70 -6.94 -1.79
N GLN A 166 6.88 -7.18 -1.22
CA GLN A 166 7.02 -7.68 0.16
C GLN A 166 6.39 -6.70 1.17
N TYR A 167 6.64 -5.39 0.99
CA TYR A 167 6.04 -4.35 1.82
C TYR A 167 4.52 -4.36 1.69
N GLY A 168 4.00 -4.45 0.45
CA GLY A 168 2.56 -4.52 0.17
C GLY A 168 1.87 -5.69 0.84
N ILE A 169 2.51 -6.86 0.86
CA ILE A 169 1.98 -8.07 1.50
C ILE A 169 2.00 -7.94 3.04
N ARG A 170 3.05 -7.32 3.58
CA ARG A 170 3.31 -7.31 5.02
C ARG A 170 2.54 -6.21 5.76
N MET A 171 2.36 -5.04 5.14
CA MET A 171 1.70 -3.91 5.79
C MET A 171 0.19 -4.12 5.90
N LYS A 172 -0.34 -4.07 7.12
CA LYS A 172 -1.78 -4.14 7.41
C LYS A 172 -2.44 -2.80 7.12
N ALA A 173 -2.46 -2.41 5.85
CA ALA A 173 -3.04 -1.17 5.35
C ALA A 173 -3.85 -1.44 4.07
N CYS A 174 -4.96 -0.73 3.88
CA CYS A 174 -5.79 -0.86 2.68
C CYS A 174 -5.16 -0.16 1.46
N ARG A 175 -4.29 0.82 1.69
CA ARG A 175 -3.54 1.56 0.67
C ARG A 175 -2.06 1.42 0.94
N VAL A 176 -1.36 0.78 0.03
CA VAL A 176 0.10 0.74 0.03
C VAL A 176 0.57 1.52 -1.19
N LEU A 177 1.26 2.60 -0.95
CA LEU A 177 1.74 3.53 -1.97
C LEU A 177 3.23 3.31 -2.21
N VAL A 178 3.63 3.44 -3.45
CA VAL A 178 5.02 3.30 -3.86
C VAL A 178 5.48 4.59 -4.54
N ASN A 179 6.59 5.15 -4.07
CA ASN A 179 7.26 6.29 -4.68
C ASN A 179 6.31 7.47 -4.99
N SER A 180 5.46 7.82 -4.03
CA SER A 180 4.50 8.93 -4.15
C SER A 180 4.21 9.58 -2.81
N PRO A 181 3.79 10.86 -2.78
CA PRO A 181 3.33 11.53 -1.57
C PRO A 181 2.14 10.78 -0.95
N SER A 182 2.13 10.60 0.37
CA SER A 182 1.10 9.80 1.03
C SER A 182 -0.28 10.46 1.04
N ALA A 183 -0.34 11.77 1.28
CA ALA A 183 -1.61 12.51 1.32
C ALA A 183 -2.29 12.49 -0.05
N GLU A 184 -1.62 13.00 -1.07
CA GLU A 184 -2.17 13.11 -2.43
C GLU A 184 -2.33 11.75 -3.09
N GLY A 185 -1.39 10.84 -2.86
CA GLY A 185 -1.48 9.47 -3.33
C GLY A 185 -2.63 8.70 -2.67
N GLY A 186 -2.88 8.90 -1.38
CA GLY A 186 -4.01 8.31 -0.66
C GLY A 186 -5.36 8.87 -1.09
N ILE A 187 -5.45 10.18 -1.32
CA ILE A 187 -6.63 10.83 -1.90
C ILE A 187 -6.98 10.22 -3.26
N GLY A 188 -5.98 9.88 -4.06
CA GLY A 188 -6.16 9.23 -5.36
C GLY A 188 -6.21 10.20 -6.54
N ASN A 189 -6.15 9.63 -7.74
CA ASN A 189 -6.24 10.28 -9.07
C ASN A 189 -5.04 11.14 -9.52
N ILE A 190 -4.25 11.72 -8.62
CA ILE A 190 -3.11 12.58 -9.01
C ILE A 190 -1.89 11.71 -9.35
N TYR A 191 -1.53 10.78 -8.47
CA TYR A 191 -0.35 9.91 -8.60
C TYR A 191 -0.68 8.46 -8.97
N ASN A 192 -1.96 8.09 -9.02
CA ASN A 192 -2.42 6.73 -9.27
C ASN A 192 -3.86 6.71 -9.80
N ASN A 193 -4.38 5.52 -10.10
CA ASN A 193 -5.72 5.31 -10.66
C ASN A 193 -6.80 5.04 -9.58
N MET A 194 -6.54 5.30 -8.31
CA MET A 194 -7.56 5.16 -7.28
C MET A 194 -8.64 6.24 -7.45
N ILE A 195 -9.87 5.90 -7.11
CA ILE A 195 -10.99 6.85 -7.11
C ILE A 195 -10.66 8.00 -6.15
N PRO A 196 -10.74 9.26 -6.58
CA PRO A 196 -10.45 10.39 -5.70
C PRO A 196 -11.50 10.50 -4.59
N SER A 197 -11.02 10.56 -3.34
CA SER A 197 -11.88 10.71 -2.16
C SER A 197 -11.10 11.27 -0.99
N LEU A 198 -11.79 12.05 -0.16
CA LEU A 198 -11.29 12.45 1.17
C LEU A 198 -11.76 11.49 2.28
N THR A 199 -12.66 10.56 1.96
CA THR A 199 -13.10 9.50 2.88
C THR A 199 -12.41 8.20 2.52
N LEU A 200 -11.45 7.80 3.36
CA LEU A 200 -10.56 6.68 3.12
C LEU A 200 -10.94 5.51 4.02
N GLY A 201 -11.54 4.45 3.44
CA GLY A 201 -11.88 3.24 4.17
C GLY A 201 -10.63 2.50 4.65
N CYS A 202 -10.68 1.94 5.85
CA CYS A 202 -9.58 1.21 6.48
C CYS A 202 -9.84 -0.31 6.57
N GLY A 203 -10.94 -0.79 5.97
CA GLY A 203 -11.32 -2.19 5.91
C GLY A 203 -11.47 -2.84 7.28
N SER A 204 -11.42 -4.16 7.31
CA SER A 204 -11.58 -4.94 8.54
C SER A 204 -10.48 -4.67 9.57
N TYR A 205 -9.26 -4.37 9.14
CA TYR A 205 -8.18 -3.95 10.04
C TYR A 205 -8.52 -2.68 10.83
N GLY A 206 -9.16 -1.71 10.20
CA GLY A 206 -9.57 -0.45 10.82
C GLY A 206 -11.02 -0.46 11.33
N HIS A 207 -11.64 -1.65 11.45
CA HIS A 207 -13.05 -1.84 11.86
C HIS A 207 -14.04 -1.08 10.96
N ASN A 208 -13.74 -0.99 9.66
CA ASN A 208 -14.61 -0.39 8.66
C ASN A 208 -15.21 -1.44 7.72
N SER A 209 -16.38 -1.14 7.16
CA SER A 209 -17.02 -1.98 6.14
C SER A 209 -16.39 -1.82 4.75
N ILE A 210 -15.65 -0.72 4.51
CA ILE A 210 -15.09 -0.33 3.22
C ILE A 210 -13.57 -0.30 3.32
N SER A 211 -12.88 -0.91 2.36
CA SER A 211 -11.42 -0.99 2.29
C SER A 211 -10.79 -0.17 1.17
N HIS A 212 -11.56 0.70 0.54
CA HIS A 212 -11.11 1.55 -0.59
C HIS A 212 -11.53 3.01 -0.37
N ASN A 213 -11.20 3.86 -1.31
CA ASN A 213 -11.62 5.27 -1.33
C ASN A 213 -13.12 5.34 -1.58
N VAL A 214 -13.86 5.91 -0.63
CA VAL A 214 -15.33 5.93 -0.66
C VAL A 214 -15.84 6.83 -1.78
N SER A 215 -16.80 6.32 -2.55
CA SER A 215 -17.42 7.00 -3.67
C SER A 215 -18.94 6.96 -3.58
N SER A 216 -19.64 7.59 -4.53
CA SER A 216 -21.09 7.54 -4.63
C SER A 216 -21.63 6.11 -4.84
N PHE A 217 -20.82 5.21 -5.41
CA PHE A 217 -21.20 3.80 -5.59
C PHE A 217 -21.40 3.07 -4.25
N ASP A 218 -20.68 3.47 -3.21
CA ASP A 218 -20.77 2.88 -1.88
C ASP A 218 -22.06 3.28 -1.13
N LEU A 219 -22.76 4.27 -1.65
CA LEU A 219 -24.05 4.73 -1.12
C LEU A 219 -25.24 4.04 -1.79
N LEU A 220 -25.01 3.21 -2.81
CA LEU A 220 -26.07 2.53 -3.53
C LEU A 220 -26.56 1.30 -2.77
N ASN A 221 -27.88 1.22 -2.56
CA ASN A 221 -28.52 0.01 -2.08
C ASN A 221 -28.76 -0.96 -3.24
N VAL A 222 -27.98 -2.02 -3.32
CA VAL A 222 -28.17 -3.06 -4.32
C VAL A 222 -29.22 -4.04 -3.83
N LYS A 223 -30.31 -4.22 -4.63
CA LYS A 223 -31.34 -5.23 -4.35
C LYS A 223 -31.14 -6.43 -5.30
N THR A 224 -31.12 -7.61 -4.73
CA THR A 224 -31.03 -8.84 -5.51
C THR A 224 -32.42 -9.48 -5.64
N LEU A 225 -32.89 -9.65 -6.87
CA LEU A 225 -34.09 -10.47 -7.16
C LEU A 225 -33.64 -11.88 -7.47
N SER A 226 -33.91 -12.81 -6.55
CA SER A 226 -33.61 -14.24 -6.73
C SER A 226 -34.89 -15.01 -7.04
N LYS A 227 -34.91 -15.77 -8.12
CA LYS A 227 -35.98 -16.68 -8.48
C LYS A 227 -35.59 -18.10 -8.16
N ARG A 228 -36.54 -18.90 -7.69
CA ARG A 228 -36.33 -20.34 -7.50
C ARG A 228 -35.97 -21.01 -8.84
N ARG A 229 -34.88 -21.76 -8.88
CA ARG A 229 -34.59 -22.65 -10.00
C ARG A 229 -35.48 -23.87 -9.92
N ASN A 230 -36.31 -24.07 -10.93
CA ASN A 230 -37.15 -25.28 -11.04
C ASN A 230 -36.40 -26.47 -11.64
N ASN A 231 -35.38 -26.19 -12.46
CA ASN A 231 -34.54 -27.22 -13.07
C ASN A 231 -33.08 -26.89 -12.76
N ILE A 232 -32.36 -27.85 -12.22
CA ILE A 232 -30.92 -27.77 -12.08
C ILE A 232 -30.32 -28.30 -13.37
N GLN A 233 -29.99 -27.39 -14.28
CA GLN A 233 -29.15 -27.72 -15.43
C GLN A 233 -27.70 -27.54 -15.01
N TRP A 234 -26.96 -28.64 -15.10
CA TRP A 234 -25.56 -28.66 -14.74
C TRP A 234 -24.70 -28.90 -15.96
N PHE A 235 -23.77 -27.98 -16.23
CA PHE A 235 -22.85 -28.10 -17.35
C PHE A 235 -21.42 -27.96 -16.81
N ARG A 236 -20.62 -28.99 -16.98
CA ARG A 236 -19.22 -28.99 -16.62
C ARG A 236 -18.38 -28.78 -17.87
N VAL A 237 -17.63 -27.70 -17.88
CA VAL A 237 -16.69 -27.40 -18.97
C VAL A 237 -15.32 -27.94 -18.56
N PRO A 238 -14.55 -28.55 -19.51
CA PRO A 238 -13.16 -28.92 -19.25
C PRO A 238 -12.34 -27.72 -18.78
N THR A 239 -11.33 -27.98 -17.96
CA THR A 239 -10.42 -26.94 -17.46
C THR A 239 -9.66 -26.21 -18.56
N LYS A 240 -9.48 -26.84 -19.71
CA LYS A 240 -8.82 -26.26 -20.88
C LYS A 240 -9.69 -26.50 -22.12
N ILE A 241 -10.00 -25.45 -22.83
CA ILE A 241 -10.70 -25.47 -24.10
C ILE A 241 -9.84 -24.73 -25.10
N PHE A 242 -9.47 -25.42 -26.19
CA PHE A 242 -8.65 -24.84 -27.23
C PHE A 242 -9.54 -24.45 -28.40
N PHE A 243 -9.43 -23.22 -28.85
CA PHE A 243 -10.13 -22.66 -29.98
C PHE A 243 -9.12 -22.38 -31.12
N GLU A 244 -9.58 -22.01 -32.24
CA GLU A 244 -8.85 -21.64 -33.44
C GLU A 244 -8.50 -22.80 -34.38
N LYS A 245 -8.16 -22.41 -35.60
CA LYS A 245 -7.72 -23.34 -36.66
C LYS A 245 -6.48 -24.09 -36.16
N ASP A 246 -6.43 -25.37 -36.39
CA ASP A 246 -5.35 -26.27 -36.03
C ASP A 246 -5.11 -26.48 -34.50
N SER A 247 -6.04 -26.04 -33.64
CA SER A 247 -5.97 -26.29 -32.19
C SER A 247 -5.83 -27.77 -31.83
N ILE A 248 -6.29 -28.67 -32.66
CA ILE A 248 -6.14 -30.12 -32.52
C ILE A 248 -4.67 -30.58 -32.43
N THR A 249 -3.73 -29.80 -32.96
CA THR A 249 -2.30 -30.10 -32.91
C THR A 249 -1.77 -30.07 -31.47
N TYR A 250 -2.50 -29.44 -30.51
CA TYR A 250 -2.15 -29.46 -29.10
C TYR A 250 -2.14 -30.88 -28.51
N LEU A 251 -2.88 -31.83 -29.11
CA LEU A 251 -2.87 -33.23 -28.73
C LEU A 251 -1.46 -33.84 -28.69
N ARG A 252 -0.53 -33.30 -29.46
CA ARG A 252 0.89 -33.74 -29.50
C ARG A 252 1.64 -33.44 -28.23
N HIS A 253 1.14 -32.52 -27.38
CA HIS A 253 1.74 -32.11 -26.11
C HIS A 253 1.10 -32.79 -24.90
N ILE A 254 0.11 -33.66 -25.14
CA ILE A 254 -0.54 -34.42 -24.06
C ILE A 254 0.17 -35.78 -23.93
N GLU A 255 0.80 -35.98 -22.80
CA GLU A 255 1.41 -37.26 -22.42
C GLU A 255 0.34 -38.14 -21.74
N ALA A 256 0.04 -39.28 -22.32
CA ALA A 256 -0.88 -40.27 -21.74
C ALA A 256 -0.54 -41.67 -22.26
N ASP A 257 -0.51 -42.66 -21.38
CA ASP A 257 -0.25 -44.06 -21.71
C ASP A 257 -1.48 -44.71 -22.38
N ARG A 258 -2.69 -44.22 -22.06
CA ARG A 258 -3.95 -44.72 -22.62
C ARG A 258 -4.90 -43.54 -22.88
N VAL A 259 -5.54 -43.60 -24.04
CA VAL A 259 -6.53 -42.61 -24.45
C VAL A 259 -7.76 -43.31 -24.99
N MET A 260 -8.93 -42.92 -24.55
CA MET A 260 -10.19 -43.34 -25.08
C MET A 260 -10.80 -42.21 -25.91
N LEU A 261 -10.99 -42.43 -27.18
CA LEU A 261 -11.66 -41.50 -28.08
C LEU A 261 -13.15 -41.88 -28.18
N VAL A 262 -14.00 -41.02 -27.65
CA VAL A 262 -15.47 -41.17 -27.76
C VAL A 262 -15.99 -40.16 -28.79
N CYS A 263 -16.64 -40.67 -29.83
CA CYS A 263 -17.24 -39.84 -30.86
C CYS A 263 -18.47 -40.53 -31.48
N ASP A 264 -19.34 -39.76 -32.10
CA ASP A 264 -20.47 -40.29 -32.82
C ASP A 264 -20.04 -40.83 -34.20
N PRO A 265 -20.89 -41.69 -34.87
CA PRO A 265 -20.57 -42.25 -36.18
C PRO A 265 -20.31 -41.21 -37.26
N GLY A 266 -20.92 -40.03 -37.16
CA GLY A 266 -20.71 -38.95 -38.11
C GLY A 266 -19.29 -38.41 -38.07
N MET A 267 -18.70 -38.28 -36.83
CA MET A 267 -17.31 -37.85 -36.68
C MET A 267 -16.32 -38.84 -37.28
N VAL A 268 -16.63 -40.12 -37.23
CA VAL A 268 -15.84 -41.16 -37.90
C VAL A 268 -15.96 -41.00 -39.41
N GLN A 269 -17.18 -40.88 -39.93
CA GLN A 269 -17.47 -40.76 -41.36
C GLN A 269 -16.85 -39.52 -42.00
N PHE A 270 -16.83 -38.40 -41.28
CA PHE A 270 -16.19 -37.15 -41.73
C PHE A 270 -14.66 -37.11 -41.52
N GLY A 271 -14.06 -38.19 -41.00
CA GLY A 271 -12.61 -38.30 -40.83
C GLY A 271 -12.02 -37.56 -39.62
N TYR A 272 -12.86 -36.99 -38.75
CA TYR A 272 -12.38 -36.27 -37.54
C TYR A 272 -11.74 -37.20 -36.53
N ALA A 273 -12.26 -38.41 -36.39
CA ALA A 273 -11.64 -39.42 -35.53
C ALA A 273 -10.21 -39.76 -35.96
N ASP A 274 -9.98 -39.88 -37.30
CA ASP A 274 -8.65 -40.12 -37.83
C ASP A 274 -7.74 -38.90 -37.72
N LEU A 275 -8.30 -37.70 -37.77
CA LEU A 275 -7.55 -36.47 -37.52
C LEU A 275 -7.02 -36.42 -36.08
N VAL A 276 -7.82 -36.80 -35.09
CA VAL A 276 -7.42 -36.94 -33.66
C VAL A 276 -6.29 -37.98 -33.55
N LYS A 277 -6.49 -39.18 -34.14
CA LYS A 277 -5.47 -40.26 -34.09
C LYS A 277 -4.11 -39.81 -34.66
N ARG A 278 -4.13 -39.11 -35.79
CA ARG A 278 -2.92 -38.61 -36.46
C ARG A 278 -2.18 -37.54 -35.66
N ASN A 279 -2.90 -36.74 -34.89
CA ASN A 279 -2.28 -35.68 -34.04
C ASN A 279 -1.87 -36.17 -32.66
N TRP A 280 -2.26 -37.38 -32.26
CA TRP A 280 -1.81 -38.01 -31.03
C TRP A 280 -0.83 -39.11 -31.41
N ASN A 281 0.41 -39.03 -31.08
CA ASN A 281 1.48 -40.01 -31.38
C ASN A 281 1.29 -41.36 -30.64
N LEU A 282 0.09 -41.88 -30.60
CA LEU A 282 -0.22 -43.19 -30.00
C LEU A 282 -0.08 -44.31 -31.01
N THR A 283 0.71 -45.32 -30.67
CA THR A 283 0.99 -46.52 -31.48
C THR A 283 -0.13 -47.56 -31.43
N ALA A 284 -1.09 -47.43 -30.47
CA ALA A 284 -2.26 -48.32 -30.38
C ALA A 284 -3.48 -47.58 -29.81
N ILE A 285 -4.59 -47.57 -30.50
CA ILE A 285 -5.90 -47.15 -29.99
C ILE A 285 -6.80 -48.36 -30.06
N ASP A 286 -7.23 -48.91 -28.91
CA ASP A 286 -8.31 -49.88 -28.86
C ASP A 286 -9.63 -49.23 -29.25
N GLN A 287 -10.27 -49.75 -30.26
CA GLN A 287 -11.66 -49.36 -30.65
C GLN A 287 -12.63 -50.23 -29.85
N GLN A 288 -13.39 -49.64 -28.99
CA GLN A 288 -14.65 -50.22 -28.47
C GLN A 288 -15.84 -49.39 -29.00
#